data_a23c4f02041235370940bf4cc37f66ac
#
_entry.id   a23c4f02041235370940bf4cc37f66ac
#
_cell.length_a   1.000
_cell.length_b   1.000
_cell.length_c   1.000
_cell.angle_alpha   90.00
_cell.angle_beta   90.00
_cell.angle_gamma   90.00
#
_symmetry.space_group_name_H-M   'P 1'
#
loop_
_entity.id
_entity.type
_entity.pdbx_description
1 polymer ?
#
loop_
_entity_poly.entity_id
_entity_poly.type
_entity_poly.pdbx_seq_one_letter_code
_entity_poly.pdbx_strand_id
1 'polypeptide(L)'
;MAPPSSIMATSSDVTTVKIILSMMKRTLALTALTLTSSACAYPSITEISDPPAVEVPMIQYELTWKCDDCTPEEQYVLEELQKHTKIKDRNALATILGNIKQESKFIPNICEGGARVSYTECKVGGYGLIQWTSIGRYKGLGNFCAKYVCDPSSLEGQTRWMINEPIFQRNLPVFEGHDQSISYYMKPAYYWLGWGIKGNREIYAYDYTKKMVLV
;
A
#
# COMPACT_ATOMS: atom_id res chain seq x y z
N MET A 1 -35.36 -18.03 43.44
CA MET A 1 -35.47 -19.31 42.70
C MET A 1 -34.21 -19.47 41.88
N ALA A 2 -33.56 -20.59 42.07
CA ALA A 2 -32.20 -20.90 41.61
C ALA A 2 -32.13 -21.18 40.10
N PRO A 3 -30.90 -21.14 39.52
CA PRO A 3 -30.65 -21.47 38.10
C PRO A 3 -30.49 -22.97 37.87
N PRO A 4 -30.46 -23.41 36.65
CA PRO A 4 -29.55 -24.47 36.28
C PRO A 4 -28.81 -24.12 34.98
N SER A 5 -27.71 -24.57 34.66
CA SER A 5 -26.87 -25.72 34.72
C SER A 5 -25.84 -25.64 33.63
N SER A 6 -24.62 -25.86 33.97
CA SER A 6 -23.46 -26.08 33.12
C SER A 6 -23.68 -27.19 32.10
N ILE A 7 -23.16 -27.01 30.88
CA ILE A 7 -22.76 -28.15 30.04
C ILE A 7 -21.31 -27.91 29.62
N MET A 8 -20.46 -28.81 30.10
CA MET A 8 -19.09 -29.04 29.63
C MET A 8 -19.13 -29.58 28.20
N ALA A 9 -18.27 -29.10 27.34
CA ALA A 9 -17.93 -29.81 26.13
C ALA A 9 -16.40 -29.98 26.08
N THR A 10 -16.06 -31.20 25.88
CA THR A 10 -14.80 -31.89 25.95
C THR A 10 -13.80 -31.49 24.85
N SER A 11 -12.55 -31.55 25.25
CA SER A 11 -11.31 -31.61 24.47
C SER A 11 -11.28 -32.74 23.44
N SER A 12 -10.52 -32.51 22.41
CA SER A 12 -9.78 -33.40 21.48
C SER A 12 -10.08 -32.97 20.02
N ASP A 13 -9.15 -32.83 19.09
CA ASP A 13 -7.85 -33.46 18.90
C ASP A 13 -6.95 -32.58 18.02
N VAL A 14 -5.71 -32.47 18.41
CA VAL A 14 -4.62 -31.90 17.61
C VAL A 14 -4.11 -33.03 16.70
N THR A 15 -4.43 -32.97 15.41
CA THR A 15 -3.82 -33.88 14.44
C THR A 15 -2.66 -33.17 13.74
N THR A 16 -1.48 -33.56 14.18
CA THR A 16 -0.18 -33.20 13.62
C THR A 16 -0.01 -33.89 12.25
N VAL A 17 -0.01 -33.11 11.17
CA VAL A 17 0.39 -33.61 9.85
C VAL A 17 1.91 -33.45 9.70
N LYS A 18 2.64 -34.53 9.94
CA LYS A 18 4.06 -34.65 9.56
C LYS A 18 4.15 -34.96 8.07
N ILE A 19 4.66 -34.00 7.30
CA ILE A 19 5.06 -34.26 5.91
C ILE A 19 6.47 -34.84 5.95
N ILE A 20 6.57 -36.13 5.60
CA ILE A 20 7.81 -36.84 5.44
C ILE A 20 8.37 -36.53 4.06
N LEU A 21 9.48 -35.80 4.01
CA LEU A 21 10.25 -35.57 2.78
C LEU A 21 11.11 -36.82 2.52
N SER A 22 10.69 -37.68 1.58
CA SER A 22 11.46 -38.84 1.14
C SER A 22 12.47 -38.43 0.07
N MET A 23 13.74 -38.43 0.43
CA MET A 23 14.86 -38.32 -0.51
C MET A 23 15.02 -39.63 -1.29
N MET A 24 14.71 -39.64 -2.55
CA MET A 24 15.12 -40.69 -3.49
C MET A 24 16.43 -40.30 -4.18
N LYS A 25 17.55 -40.79 -3.66
CA LYS A 25 18.82 -40.82 -4.39
C LYS A 25 18.75 -41.95 -5.41
N ARG A 26 18.74 -41.61 -6.71
CA ARG A 26 18.98 -42.58 -7.78
C ARG A 26 20.42 -42.43 -8.25
N THR A 27 21.23 -43.42 -7.90
CA THR A 27 22.58 -43.66 -8.40
C THR A 27 22.46 -44.30 -9.78
N LEU A 28 22.86 -43.64 -10.84
CA LEU A 28 23.05 -44.25 -12.15
C LEU A 28 24.55 -44.52 -12.33
N ALA A 29 24.92 -45.81 -12.38
CA ALA A 29 26.22 -46.25 -12.80
C ALA A 29 26.29 -46.22 -14.33
N LEU A 30 27.18 -45.40 -14.88
CA LEU A 30 27.49 -45.38 -16.32
C LEU A 30 28.77 -46.17 -16.54
N THR A 31 28.66 -47.31 -17.19
CA THR A 31 29.79 -48.12 -17.69
C THR A 31 30.42 -47.41 -18.91
N ALA A 32 31.68 -47.03 -18.78
CA ALA A 32 32.47 -46.42 -19.83
C ALA A 32 32.90 -47.47 -20.87
N LEU A 33 32.47 -47.33 -22.10
CA LEU A 33 32.95 -48.05 -23.23
C LEU A 33 34.04 -47.20 -23.91
N THR A 34 35.30 -47.67 -23.81
CA THR A 34 36.45 -47.00 -24.45
C THR A 34 36.52 -47.37 -25.91
N LEU A 35 36.18 -46.45 -26.77
CA LEU A 35 36.46 -46.52 -28.24
C LEU A 35 37.71 -45.69 -28.50
N THR A 36 38.81 -46.31 -28.81
CA THR A 36 40.04 -45.67 -29.30
C THR A 36 39.82 -45.29 -30.78
N SER A 37 39.60 -44.02 -31.05
CA SER A 37 39.66 -43.51 -32.43
C SER A 37 40.92 -42.66 -32.60
N SER A 38 41.65 -43.00 -33.64
CA SER A 38 42.86 -42.30 -34.08
C SER A 38 42.49 -40.87 -34.51
N ALA A 39 43.01 -39.91 -33.79
CA ALA A 39 42.75 -38.48 -34.12
C ALA A 39 43.76 -37.97 -35.14
N CYS A 40 43.29 -37.61 -36.32
CA CYS A 40 44.01 -36.67 -37.15
C CYS A 40 44.03 -35.27 -36.48
N ALA A 41 45.23 -34.80 -36.19
CA ALA A 41 45.36 -33.45 -35.59
C ALA A 41 45.07 -32.36 -36.63
N TYR A 42 43.91 -31.71 -36.48
CA TYR A 42 43.68 -30.41 -37.13
C TYR A 42 44.30 -29.31 -36.27
N PRO A 43 44.89 -28.25 -36.89
CA PRO A 43 45.40 -27.12 -36.16
C PRO A 43 44.26 -26.40 -35.42
N SER A 44 44.41 -26.22 -34.14
CA SER A 44 43.49 -25.48 -33.28
C SER A 44 43.27 -24.07 -33.80
N ILE A 45 42.07 -23.80 -34.27
CA ILE A 45 41.58 -22.42 -34.45
C ILE A 45 41.47 -21.86 -33.03
N THR A 46 42.26 -20.81 -32.73
CA THR A 46 42.11 -20.04 -31.51
C THR A 46 40.70 -19.50 -31.48
N GLU A 47 39.85 -20.02 -30.56
CA GLU A 47 38.56 -19.42 -30.26
C GLU A 47 38.78 -17.95 -29.85
N ILE A 48 38.35 -17.04 -30.70
CA ILE A 48 38.20 -15.63 -30.33
C ILE A 48 37.06 -15.64 -29.32
N SER A 49 37.41 -15.51 -28.04
CA SER A 49 36.38 -15.33 -27.01
C SER A 49 35.60 -14.07 -27.32
N ASP A 50 34.29 -14.21 -27.49
CA ASP A 50 33.42 -13.06 -27.61
C ASP A 50 33.62 -12.12 -26.41
N PRO A 51 33.68 -10.81 -26.62
CA PRO A 51 33.77 -9.86 -25.53
C PRO A 51 32.59 -10.09 -24.57
N PRO A 52 32.81 -9.99 -23.24
CA PRO A 52 31.73 -10.18 -22.29
C PRO A 52 30.56 -9.26 -22.65
N ALA A 53 29.37 -9.85 -22.72
CA ALA A 53 28.14 -9.10 -22.97
C ALA A 53 28.01 -7.99 -21.90
N VAL A 54 28.04 -6.76 -22.34
CA VAL A 54 27.79 -5.61 -21.47
C VAL A 54 26.32 -5.69 -21.10
N GLU A 55 26.01 -6.12 -19.88
CA GLU A 55 24.66 -6.02 -19.33
C GLU A 55 24.31 -4.54 -19.21
N VAL A 56 23.55 -4.03 -20.17
CA VAL A 56 22.96 -2.70 -20.07
C VAL A 56 21.84 -2.81 -19.02
N PRO A 57 21.94 -2.09 -17.88
CA PRO A 57 20.88 -2.13 -16.89
C PRO A 57 19.57 -1.67 -17.56
N MET A 58 18.57 -2.56 -17.62
CA MET A 58 17.24 -2.17 -18.06
C MET A 58 16.68 -1.16 -17.05
N ILE A 59 16.55 0.08 -17.47
CA ILE A 59 15.85 1.11 -16.68
C ILE A 59 14.38 0.69 -16.70
N GLN A 60 13.93 0.16 -15.58
CA GLN A 60 12.54 -0.20 -15.38
C GLN A 60 11.77 1.08 -15.02
N TYR A 61 11.09 1.67 -15.99
CA TYR A 61 10.17 2.77 -15.74
C TYR A 61 8.96 2.23 -14.98
N GLU A 62 8.81 2.65 -13.75
CA GLU A 62 7.63 2.30 -12.97
C GLU A 62 6.49 3.24 -13.36
N LEU A 63 5.44 2.69 -14.02
CA LEU A 63 4.27 3.46 -14.39
C LEU A 63 3.54 3.98 -13.15
N THR A 64 3.20 5.26 -13.15
CA THR A 64 2.49 5.93 -12.06
C THR A 64 1.25 6.65 -12.56
N TRP A 65 0.27 6.80 -11.69
CA TRP A 65 -0.94 7.58 -11.97
C TRP A 65 -0.67 9.06 -11.77
N LYS A 66 -1.11 9.88 -12.74
CA LYS A 66 -1.10 11.32 -12.70
C LYS A 66 -2.52 11.85 -12.91
N CYS A 67 -2.82 13.00 -12.35
CA CYS A 67 -4.13 13.61 -12.44
C CYS A 67 -3.99 15.03 -12.99
N ASP A 68 -4.12 15.19 -14.32
CA ASP A 68 -3.84 16.45 -15.01
C ASP A 68 -4.83 17.57 -14.65
N ASP A 69 -6.12 17.22 -14.37
CA ASP A 69 -7.16 18.15 -13.97
C ASP A 69 -7.34 18.25 -12.44
N CYS A 70 -6.38 17.83 -11.67
CA CYS A 70 -6.38 17.94 -10.22
C CYS A 70 -5.73 19.23 -9.74
N THR A 71 -6.10 19.69 -8.53
CA THR A 71 -5.38 20.78 -7.89
C THR A 71 -3.95 20.33 -7.50
N PRO A 72 -3.00 21.26 -7.27
CA PRO A 72 -1.68 20.90 -6.80
C PRO A 72 -1.69 20.05 -5.52
N GLU A 73 -2.62 20.31 -4.61
CA GLU A 73 -2.77 19.57 -3.35
C GLU A 73 -3.27 18.14 -3.59
N GLU A 74 -4.23 17.96 -4.49
CA GLU A 74 -4.75 16.65 -4.89
C GLU A 74 -3.65 15.81 -5.56
N GLN A 75 -2.89 16.41 -6.48
CA GLN A 75 -1.78 15.78 -7.17
C GLN A 75 -0.64 15.41 -6.20
N TYR A 76 -0.29 16.31 -5.28
CA TYR A 76 0.70 16.06 -4.24
C TYR A 76 0.37 14.81 -3.40
N VAL A 77 -0.87 14.72 -2.91
CA VAL A 77 -1.30 13.56 -2.11
C VAL A 77 -1.26 12.28 -2.94
N LEU A 78 -1.65 12.32 -4.22
CA LEU A 78 -1.59 11.18 -5.13
C LEU A 78 -0.14 10.68 -5.32
N GLU A 79 0.79 11.59 -5.52
CA GLU A 79 2.22 11.27 -5.69
C GLU A 79 2.81 10.66 -4.41
N GLU A 80 2.55 11.26 -3.25
CA GLU A 80 3.06 10.77 -1.97
C GLU A 80 2.48 9.38 -1.59
N LEU A 81 1.21 9.11 -1.92
CA LEU A 81 0.63 7.78 -1.76
C LEU A 81 1.39 6.74 -2.60
N GLN A 82 1.62 7.01 -3.87
CA GLN A 82 2.31 6.08 -4.77
C GLN A 82 3.79 5.90 -4.41
N LYS A 83 4.44 6.95 -3.93
CA LYS A 83 5.84 6.94 -3.52
C LYS A 83 6.08 6.18 -2.21
N HIS A 84 5.16 6.25 -1.26
CA HIS A 84 5.34 5.73 0.10
C HIS A 84 4.50 4.48 0.41
N THR A 85 3.73 3.97 -0.56
CA THR A 85 2.97 2.73 -0.46
C THR A 85 3.12 1.89 -1.73
N LYS A 86 2.58 0.68 -1.72
CA LYS A 86 2.52 -0.19 -2.91
C LYS A 86 1.17 -0.10 -3.61
N ILE A 87 0.38 0.93 -3.37
CA ILE A 87 -0.91 1.12 -4.02
C ILE A 87 -0.68 1.48 -5.48
N LYS A 88 -1.05 0.57 -6.39
CA LYS A 88 -0.96 0.75 -7.85
C LYS A 88 -2.33 0.76 -8.53
N ASP A 89 -3.36 0.28 -7.83
CA ASP A 89 -4.72 0.24 -8.37
C ASP A 89 -5.32 1.66 -8.42
N ARG A 90 -5.75 2.07 -9.62
CA ARG A 90 -6.39 3.38 -9.85
C ARG A 90 -7.61 3.60 -8.96
N ASN A 91 -8.45 2.57 -8.79
CA ASN A 91 -9.67 2.68 -8.01
C ASN A 91 -9.38 2.83 -6.51
N ALA A 92 -8.30 2.19 -6.01
CA ALA A 92 -7.84 2.37 -4.63
C ALA A 92 -7.37 3.80 -4.38
N LEU A 93 -6.48 4.33 -5.23
CA LEU A 93 -6.00 5.71 -5.15
C LEU A 93 -7.15 6.70 -5.26
N ALA A 94 -8.02 6.53 -6.25
CA ALA A 94 -9.20 7.37 -6.44
C ALA A 94 -10.15 7.34 -5.23
N THR A 95 -10.31 6.18 -4.58
CA THR A 95 -11.13 6.03 -3.37
C THR A 95 -10.53 6.82 -2.21
N ILE A 96 -9.21 6.75 -2.01
CA ILE A 96 -8.54 7.52 -0.96
C ILE A 96 -8.71 9.02 -1.21
N LEU A 97 -8.43 9.50 -2.44
CA LEU A 97 -8.60 10.91 -2.81
C LEU A 97 -10.05 11.40 -2.65
N GLY A 98 -11.03 10.58 -3.10
CA GLY A 98 -12.46 10.91 -2.97
C GLY A 98 -12.90 11.06 -1.51
N ASN A 99 -12.34 10.25 -0.62
CA ASN A 99 -12.58 10.36 0.80
C ASN A 99 -11.97 11.64 1.40
N ILE A 100 -10.72 11.96 1.07
CA ILE A 100 -10.07 13.20 1.52
C ILE A 100 -10.84 14.44 1.01
N LYS A 101 -11.29 14.40 -0.25
CA LYS A 101 -12.10 15.50 -0.81
C LYS A 101 -13.38 15.74 -0.03
N GLN A 102 -14.04 14.69 0.42
CA GLN A 102 -15.24 14.80 1.25
C GLN A 102 -14.95 15.39 2.62
N GLU A 103 -13.80 15.05 3.23
CA GLU A 103 -13.43 15.50 4.56
C GLU A 103 -13.04 16.98 4.60
N SER A 104 -12.14 17.41 3.71
CA SER A 104 -11.50 18.72 3.81
C SER A 104 -11.34 19.46 2.49
N LYS A 105 -11.67 18.86 1.35
CA LYS A 105 -11.28 19.36 0.02
C LYS A 105 -9.77 19.62 -0.09
N PHE A 106 -8.97 18.76 0.54
CA PHE A 106 -7.50 18.85 0.62
C PHE A 106 -6.97 20.10 1.34
N ILE A 107 -7.76 20.68 2.22
CA ILE A 107 -7.34 21.86 3.00
C ILE A 107 -6.74 21.42 4.32
N PRO A 108 -5.40 21.56 4.53
CA PRO A 108 -4.74 21.00 5.70
C PRO A 108 -4.99 21.80 6.99
N ASN A 109 -5.27 23.08 6.90
CA ASN A 109 -5.50 23.95 8.08
C ASN A 109 -6.98 24.23 8.38
N ILE A 110 -7.87 23.34 7.92
CA ILE A 110 -9.31 23.48 8.17
C ILE A 110 -9.71 22.81 9.48
N CYS A 111 -10.36 23.55 10.35
CA CYS A 111 -11.03 23.05 11.55
C CYS A 111 -12.50 22.81 11.26
N GLU A 112 -13.17 21.94 12.01
CA GLU A 112 -14.60 21.69 11.89
C GLU A 112 -15.37 23.02 11.95
N GLY A 113 -16.40 23.15 11.09
CA GLY A 113 -17.10 24.44 10.89
C GLY A 113 -16.47 25.36 9.85
N GLY A 114 -15.32 24.99 9.26
CA GLY A 114 -14.72 25.66 8.10
C GLY A 114 -13.66 26.72 8.45
N ALA A 115 -13.36 26.95 9.72
CA ALA A 115 -12.33 27.91 10.12
C ALA A 115 -10.93 27.46 9.63
N ARG A 116 -10.14 28.40 9.08
CA ARG A 116 -8.73 28.18 8.69
C ARG A 116 -7.84 28.62 9.83
N VAL A 117 -7.29 27.67 10.56
CA VAL A 117 -6.50 27.90 11.77
C VAL A 117 -5.30 26.97 11.83
N SER A 118 -4.30 27.32 12.63
CA SER A 118 -3.18 26.41 12.89
C SER A 118 -3.63 25.17 13.70
N TYR A 119 -2.80 24.13 13.70
CA TYR A 119 -3.05 22.91 14.46
C TYR A 119 -3.39 23.19 15.92
N THR A 120 -2.65 24.08 16.57
CA THR A 120 -2.83 24.38 18.00
C THR A 120 -4.07 25.22 18.33
N GLU A 121 -4.66 25.86 17.32
CA GLU A 121 -5.84 26.72 17.48
C GLU A 121 -7.17 25.99 17.25
N CYS A 122 -7.18 24.84 16.57
CA CYS A 122 -8.38 24.03 16.44
C CYS A 122 -8.66 23.29 17.76
N LYS A 123 -9.66 23.76 18.51
CA LYS A 123 -9.95 23.26 19.86
C LYS A 123 -11.05 22.21 19.91
N VAL A 124 -11.88 22.13 18.88
CA VAL A 124 -13.05 21.25 18.84
C VAL A 124 -13.23 20.66 17.44
N GLY A 125 -13.75 19.45 17.41
CA GLY A 125 -14.11 18.78 16.16
C GLY A 125 -12.95 18.21 15.37
N GLY A 126 -13.17 18.02 14.08
CA GLY A 126 -12.18 17.49 13.16
C GLY A 126 -11.21 18.55 12.67
N TYR A 127 -9.96 18.14 12.42
CA TYR A 127 -8.92 19.02 11.90
C TYR A 127 -8.23 18.41 10.67
N GLY A 128 -8.00 19.26 9.70
CA GLY A 128 -7.08 19.01 8.60
C GLY A 128 -7.61 18.03 7.56
N LEU A 129 -6.66 17.45 6.85
CA LEU A 129 -6.83 16.71 5.59
C LEU A 129 -7.91 15.61 5.64
N ILE A 130 -7.96 14.85 6.72
CA ILE A 130 -8.95 13.78 6.91
C ILE A 130 -9.84 14.01 8.14
N GLN A 131 -9.92 15.23 8.64
CA GLN A 131 -10.74 15.63 9.77
C GLN A 131 -10.48 14.76 11.01
N TRP A 132 -9.22 14.75 11.50
CA TRP A 132 -8.86 14.01 12.72
C TRP A 132 -9.69 14.53 13.93
N THR A 133 -10.69 13.77 14.32
CA THR A 133 -11.64 14.17 15.37
C THR A 133 -11.28 13.57 16.75
N SER A 134 -10.81 12.32 16.80
CA SER A 134 -10.47 11.71 18.07
C SER A 134 -9.18 12.28 18.65
N ILE A 135 -9.17 12.50 19.96
CA ILE A 135 -8.00 13.08 20.69
C ILE A 135 -6.71 12.30 20.39
N GLY A 136 -6.78 10.97 20.34
CA GLY A 136 -5.61 10.13 20.09
C GLY A 136 -5.04 10.34 18.69
N ARG A 137 -5.88 10.41 17.66
CA ARG A 137 -5.46 10.62 16.27
C ARG A 137 -4.93 12.05 16.06
N TYR A 138 -5.63 13.05 16.59
CA TYR A 138 -5.21 14.44 16.54
C TYR A 138 -3.84 14.66 17.22
N LYS A 139 -3.67 14.18 18.47
CA LYS A 139 -2.38 14.23 19.15
C LYS A 139 -1.30 13.43 18.43
N GLY A 140 -1.68 12.35 17.76
CA GLY A 140 -0.79 11.55 16.90
C GLY A 140 -0.14 12.39 15.82
N LEU A 141 -0.91 13.25 15.13
CA LEU A 141 -0.39 14.18 14.12
C LEU A 141 0.67 15.13 14.72
N GLY A 142 0.35 15.77 15.85
CA GLY A 142 1.29 16.67 16.52
C GLY A 142 2.58 15.97 16.98
N ASN A 143 2.45 14.80 17.59
CA ASN A 143 3.60 14.01 18.06
C ASN A 143 4.46 13.52 16.89
N PHE A 144 3.84 13.10 15.79
CA PHE A 144 4.55 12.70 14.59
C PHE A 144 5.36 13.86 14.01
N CYS A 145 4.73 15.04 13.86
CA CYS A 145 5.42 16.20 13.32
C CYS A 145 6.50 16.72 14.26
N ALA A 146 6.32 16.65 15.57
CA ALA A 146 7.37 16.98 16.54
C ALA A 146 8.58 16.03 16.40
N LYS A 147 8.33 14.73 16.17
CA LYS A 147 9.40 13.72 16.02
C LYS A 147 10.12 13.83 14.68
N TYR A 148 9.39 14.07 13.60
CA TYR A 148 9.92 14.03 12.23
C TYR A 148 10.11 15.39 11.59
N VAL A 149 10.08 16.44 12.39
CA VAL A 149 10.35 17.84 12.00
C VAL A 149 9.47 18.27 10.84
N CYS A 150 8.13 18.25 11.05
CA CYS A 150 7.16 18.76 10.08
C CYS A 150 6.16 19.71 10.75
N ASP A 151 5.45 20.50 9.94
CA ASP A 151 4.34 21.34 10.42
C ASP A 151 3.03 20.54 10.39
N PRO A 152 2.36 20.34 11.55
CA PRO A 152 1.09 19.63 11.59
C PRO A 152 -0.07 20.40 10.91
N SER A 153 0.13 21.67 10.54
CA SER A 153 -0.84 22.46 9.77
C SER A 153 -0.59 22.44 8.27
N SER A 154 0.50 21.82 7.81
CA SER A 154 0.87 21.73 6.39
C SER A 154 0.29 20.49 5.72
N LEU A 155 0.11 20.58 4.39
CA LEU A 155 -0.27 19.46 3.56
C LEU A 155 0.75 18.32 3.65
N GLU A 156 2.05 18.67 3.60
CA GLU A 156 3.14 17.70 3.73
C GLU A 156 3.09 16.93 5.05
N GLY A 157 3.07 17.63 6.18
CA GLY A 157 3.06 17.00 7.50
C GLY A 157 1.86 16.08 7.69
N GLN A 158 0.70 16.51 7.22
CA GLN A 158 -0.53 15.74 7.33
C GLN A 158 -0.59 14.55 6.39
N THR A 159 -0.10 14.66 5.15
CA THR A 159 0.00 13.54 4.22
C THR A 159 0.97 12.48 4.76
N ARG A 160 2.12 12.89 5.25
CA ARG A 160 3.10 11.99 5.90
C ARG A 160 2.52 11.27 7.11
N TRP A 161 1.82 12.00 7.99
CA TRP A 161 1.15 11.37 9.14
C TRP A 161 0.04 10.42 8.69
N MET A 162 -0.82 10.84 7.77
CA MET A 162 -1.92 10.04 7.25
C MET A 162 -1.44 8.68 6.75
N ILE A 163 -0.38 8.65 5.95
CA ILE A 163 0.22 7.40 5.42
C ILE A 163 0.79 6.53 6.55
N ASN A 164 1.40 7.14 7.58
CA ASN A 164 2.04 6.43 8.69
C ASN A 164 1.11 6.16 9.88
N GLU A 165 -0.11 6.65 9.84
CA GLU A 165 -1.07 6.47 10.92
C GLU A 165 -1.43 4.98 11.12
N PRO A 166 -1.40 4.43 12.35
CA PRO A 166 -1.64 3.00 12.57
C PRO A 166 -2.96 2.48 12.01
N ILE A 167 -4.00 3.32 11.96
CA ILE A 167 -5.30 2.91 11.41
C ILE A 167 -5.27 2.83 9.88
N PHE A 168 -4.55 3.73 9.19
CA PHE A 168 -4.33 3.63 7.76
C PHE A 168 -3.50 2.40 7.42
N GLN A 169 -2.40 2.18 8.15
CA GLN A 169 -1.50 1.04 7.95
C GLN A 169 -2.20 -0.32 8.13
N ARG A 170 -3.17 -0.43 9.04
CA ARG A 170 -3.98 -1.66 9.17
C ARG A 170 -4.87 -1.93 7.95
N ASN A 171 -5.29 -0.90 7.25
CA ASN A 171 -6.15 -1.01 6.05
C ASN A 171 -5.33 -1.01 4.74
N LEU A 172 -4.06 -0.63 4.80
CA LEU A 172 -3.16 -0.50 3.65
C LEU A 172 -3.07 -1.78 2.79
N PRO A 173 -2.93 -3.00 3.37
CA PRO A 173 -2.86 -4.22 2.55
C PRO A 173 -4.08 -4.43 1.64
N VAL A 174 -5.26 -3.92 2.03
CA VAL A 174 -6.46 -4.00 1.18
C VAL A 174 -6.38 -2.99 0.04
N PHE A 175 -5.89 -1.77 0.30
CA PHE A 175 -5.67 -0.76 -0.74
C PHE A 175 -4.55 -1.14 -1.72
N GLU A 176 -3.57 -1.93 -1.29
CA GLU A 176 -2.49 -2.47 -2.12
C GLU A 176 -2.92 -3.67 -2.98
N GLY A 177 -4.19 -4.08 -2.90
CA GLY A 177 -4.79 -5.06 -3.81
C GLY A 177 -4.94 -4.54 -5.23
N HIS A 178 -5.40 -5.40 -6.13
CA HIS A 178 -5.50 -5.11 -7.57
C HIS A 178 -6.90 -5.42 -8.10
N ASP A 179 -7.29 -4.71 -9.16
CA ASP A 179 -8.48 -4.97 -9.98
C ASP A 179 -9.80 -4.99 -9.20
N GLN A 180 -9.87 -4.21 -8.11
CA GLN A 180 -11.08 -4.12 -7.32
C GLN A 180 -11.91 -2.87 -7.68
N SER A 181 -13.21 -2.93 -7.41
CA SER A 181 -14.11 -1.79 -7.63
C SER A 181 -13.91 -0.69 -6.56
N ILE A 182 -14.32 0.54 -6.89
CA ILE A 182 -14.39 1.64 -5.91
C ILE A 182 -15.24 1.22 -4.70
N SER A 183 -16.39 0.57 -4.93
CA SER A 183 -17.26 0.09 -3.84
C SER A 183 -16.56 -0.90 -2.90
N TYR A 184 -15.67 -1.74 -3.42
CA TYR A 184 -14.83 -2.62 -2.61
C TYR A 184 -13.89 -1.82 -1.71
N TYR A 185 -13.18 -0.85 -2.28
CA TYR A 185 -12.23 0.00 -1.53
C TYR A 185 -12.90 0.99 -0.56
N MET A 186 -14.20 1.29 -0.75
CA MET A 186 -14.95 2.09 0.24
C MET A 186 -15.05 1.41 1.61
N LYS A 187 -14.93 0.08 1.70
CA LYS A 187 -14.96 -0.63 2.98
C LYS A 187 -13.72 -0.36 3.84
N PRO A 188 -12.47 -0.56 3.37
CA PRO A 188 -11.29 -0.16 4.15
C PRO A 188 -11.23 1.35 4.38
N ALA A 189 -11.71 2.19 3.46
CA ALA A 189 -11.82 3.63 3.66
C ALA A 189 -12.76 3.98 4.82
N TYR A 190 -13.88 3.28 4.97
CA TYR A 190 -14.76 3.42 6.13
C TYR A 190 -14.05 3.06 7.43
N TYR A 191 -13.35 1.94 7.50
CA TYR A 191 -12.62 1.54 8.71
C TYR A 191 -11.47 2.48 9.06
N TRP A 192 -10.85 3.07 8.05
CA TRP A 192 -9.80 4.07 8.26
C TRP A 192 -10.35 5.38 8.80
N LEU A 193 -11.40 5.94 8.22
CA LEU A 193 -11.91 7.28 8.53
C LEU A 193 -13.01 7.28 9.61
N GLY A 194 -13.86 6.25 9.65
CA GLY A 194 -14.92 6.12 10.64
C GLY A 194 -16.08 7.12 10.47
N TRP A 195 -16.43 7.48 9.21
CA TRP A 195 -17.50 8.45 8.98
C TRP A 195 -18.88 7.91 9.39
N GLY A 196 -19.73 8.78 9.93
CA GLY A 196 -21.15 8.48 10.21
C GLY A 196 -22.03 8.56 8.95
N ILE A 197 -21.74 9.52 8.06
CA ILE A 197 -22.46 9.77 6.82
C ILE A 197 -21.51 9.60 5.64
N LYS A 198 -21.88 8.76 4.66
CA LYS A 198 -21.06 8.48 3.47
C LYS A 198 -20.80 9.74 2.63
N GLY A 199 -21.80 10.63 2.49
CA GLY A 199 -21.69 11.80 1.64
C GLY A 199 -21.37 11.45 0.18
N ASN A 200 -20.60 12.30 -0.48
CA ASN A 200 -20.25 12.18 -1.90
C ASN A 200 -18.92 11.43 -2.14
N ARG A 201 -18.35 10.72 -1.14
CA ARG A 201 -17.04 10.08 -1.22
C ARG A 201 -16.87 9.19 -2.45
N GLU A 202 -17.86 8.36 -2.72
CA GLU A 202 -17.85 7.43 -3.85
C GLU A 202 -18.00 8.18 -5.20
N ILE A 203 -18.81 9.23 -5.24
CA ILE A 203 -18.96 10.09 -6.42
C ILE A 203 -17.61 10.76 -6.74
N TYR A 204 -16.96 11.33 -5.74
CA TYR A 204 -15.62 11.91 -5.91
C TYR A 204 -14.58 10.88 -6.35
N ALA A 205 -14.65 9.65 -5.83
CA ALA A 205 -13.76 8.58 -6.28
C ALA A 205 -13.96 8.26 -7.77
N TYR A 206 -15.20 8.14 -8.24
CA TYR A 206 -15.47 7.97 -9.67
C TYR A 206 -15.00 9.16 -10.52
N ASP A 207 -15.08 10.38 -10.00
CA ASP A 207 -14.58 11.57 -10.73
C ASP A 207 -13.05 11.54 -10.84
N TYR A 208 -12.32 11.10 -9.79
CA TYR A 208 -10.88 10.94 -9.88
C TYR A 208 -10.47 9.87 -10.87
N THR A 209 -11.17 8.74 -10.97
CA THR A 209 -10.80 7.70 -11.98
C THR A 209 -10.89 8.22 -13.42
N LYS A 210 -11.75 9.21 -13.70
CA LYS A 210 -11.85 9.83 -15.04
C LYS A 210 -10.70 10.79 -15.35
N LYS A 211 -10.08 11.37 -14.31
CA LYS A 211 -9.00 12.36 -14.41
C LYS A 211 -7.62 11.74 -14.39
N MET A 212 -7.49 10.52 -13.85
CA MET A 212 -6.21 9.83 -13.70
C MET A 212 -5.79 9.19 -15.01
N VAL A 213 -4.56 9.48 -15.43
CA VAL A 213 -3.86 8.88 -16.56
C VAL A 213 -2.60 8.16 -16.10
N LEU A 214 -2.24 7.07 -16.75
CA LEU A 214 -1.03 6.31 -16.44
C LEU A 214 0.12 6.89 -17.27
N VAL A 215 1.22 7.25 -16.62
CA VAL A 215 2.41 7.84 -17.24
C VAL A 215 3.67 7.05 -16.90
#